data_9d594376f25536b7853e12c7874143bf
#
_entry.id   9d594376f25536b7853e12c7874143bf
#
_cell.length_a   1.000
_cell.length_b   1.000
_cell.length_c   1.000
_cell.angle_alpha   90.00
_cell.angle_beta   90.00
_cell.angle_gamma   90.00
#
_symmetry.space_group_name_H-M   'P 1'
#
loop_
_entity.id
_entity.type
_entity.pdbx_description
1 polymer ?
#
loop_
_entity_poly.entity_id
_entity_poly.type
_entity_poly.pdbx_seq_one_letter_code
_entity_poly.pdbx_strand_id
1 'polypeptide(L)'
;MIKQRVFAWTDTYDIYDEYGNPKYFVKTEFFNIGHHMHIYDMYDQEIGVIHQEIFHLLPVFEVEIGGRTISRIQRRFSLFTPRYDIEYHGWQVQGDLFGWDYDVYDGSYCIAHISKELFRWGDTYVIDIANPEDEILGLMLVLAIDAANCSNNSD
;
A
#
# COMPACT_ATOMS: atom_id res chain seq x y z
N MET A 1 -4.57 -15.22 -11.41
CA MET A 1 -3.93 -13.89 -11.29
C MET A 1 -5.02 -12.86 -11.14
N ILE A 2 -4.91 -11.98 -10.19
CA ILE A 2 -5.86 -10.88 -9.96
C ILE A 2 -5.15 -9.60 -10.28
N LYS A 3 -5.74 -8.78 -11.12
CA LYS A 3 -5.23 -7.46 -11.48
C LYS A 3 -6.08 -6.39 -10.83
N GLN A 4 -5.45 -5.50 -10.10
CA GLN A 4 -6.09 -4.33 -9.51
C GLN A 4 -5.50 -3.06 -10.09
N ARG A 5 -6.35 -2.09 -10.39
CA ARG A 5 -5.95 -0.72 -10.72
C ARG A 5 -6.29 0.20 -9.58
N VAL A 6 -5.30 0.94 -9.13
CA VAL A 6 -5.42 1.89 -8.04
C VAL A 6 -5.33 3.30 -8.61
N PHE A 7 -6.38 4.08 -8.39
CA PHE A 7 -6.43 5.49 -8.74
C PHE A 7 -6.30 6.30 -7.46
N ALA A 8 -5.20 7.05 -7.35
CA ALA A 8 -4.96 7.93 -6.22
C ALA A 8 -5.58 9.31 -6.47
N TRP A 9 -6.42 9.77 -5.56
CA TRP A 9 -6.95 11.11 -5.47
C TRP A 9 -6.37 11.78 -4.22
N THR A 10 -6.60 13.05 -4.00
CA THR A 10 -5.99 13.83 -2.91
C THR A 10 -6.19 13.18 -1.52
N ASP A 11 -7.36 12.58 -1.28
CA ASP A 11 -7.72 12.01 0.05
C ASP A 11 -8.40 10.64 -0.05
N THR A 12 -8.47 10.07 -1.25
CA THR A 12 -9.15 8.80 -1.51
C THR A 12 -8.44 7.98 -2.56
N TYR A 13 -8.62 6.68 -2.50
CA TYR A 13 -8.19 5.75 -3.54
C TYR A 13 -9.38 4.91 -3.96
N ASP A 14 -9.57 4.79 -5.26
CA ASP A 14 -10.53 3.86 -5.84
C ASP A 14 -9.77 2.68 -6.44
N ILE A 15 -10.13 1.48 -6.06
CA ILE A 15 -9.49 0.24 -6.51
C ILE A 15 -10.49 -0.55 -7.35
N TYR A 16 -10.08 -0.84 -8.58
CA TYR A 16 -10.89 -1.56 -9.58
C TYR A 16 -10.29 -2.92 -9.89
N ASP A 17 -11.15 -3.86 -10.25
CA ASP A 17 -10.71 -5.15 -10.78
C ASP A 17 -10.20 -5.03 -12.23
N GLU A 18 -9.76 -6.15 -12.80
CA GLU A 18 -9.25 -6.24 -14.18
C GLU A 18 -10.30 -5.88 -15.25
N TYR A 19 -11.58 -5.96 -14.90
CA TYR A 19 -12.70 -5.62 -15.79
C TYR A 19 -13.18 -4.17 -15.63
N GLY A 20 -12.58 -3.41 -14.69
CA GLY A 20 -12.94 -2.03 -14.41
C GLY A 20 -14.13 -1.88 -13.46
N ASN A 21 -14.51 -2.93 -12.72
CA ASN A 21 -15.53 -2.82 -11.70
C ASN A 21 -14.90 -2.34 -10.39
N PRO A 22 -15.55 -1.40 -9.67
CA PRO A 22 -15.06 -1.00 -8.35
C PRO A 22 -15.04 -2.20 -7.39
N LYS A 23 -13.99 -2.32 -6.61
CA LYS A 23 -13.79 -3.45 -5.69
C LYS A 23 -13.54 -3.01 -4.25
N TYR A 24 -12.71 -2.00 -4.08
CA TYR A 24 -12.41 -1.40 -2.79
C TYR A 24 -12.32 0.11 -2.92
N PHE A 25 -12.49 0.80 -1.81
CA PHE A 25 -12.16 2.21 -1.71
C PHE A 25 -11.45 2.52 -0.40
N VAL A 26 -10.61 3.55 -0.42
CA VAL A 26 -9.81 3.98 0.72
C VAL A 26 -10.17 5.42 1.06
N LYS A 27 -10.46 5.67 2.33
CA LYS A 27 -10.59 7.02 2.88
C LYS A 27 -9.37 7.33 3.72
N THR A 28 -8.75 8.46 3.45
CA THR A 28 -7.63 8.95 4.25
C THR A 28 -8.11 10.05 5.17
N GLU A 29 -7.84 9.88 6.45
CA GLU A 29 -8.11 10.88 7.46
C GLU A 29 -6.80 11.51 7.91
N PHE A 30 -6.70 12.84 7.79
CA PHE A 30 -5.56 13.61 8.27
C PHE A 30 -5.90 14.16 9.65
N PHE A 31 -5.46 13.47 10.67
CA PHE A 31 -5.50 14.00 12.03
C PHE A 31 -4.18 14.70 12.37
N ASN A 32 -4.20 15.58 13.37
CA ASN A 32 -2.99 16.22 13.91
C ASN A 32 -1.95 15.21 14.47
N ILE A 33 -2.25 13.94 14.45
CA ILE A 33 -1.48 12.82 15.03
C ILE A 33 -1.21 11.70 14.03
N GLY A 34 -1.04 12.02 12.75
CA GLY A 34 -0.64 11.05 11.72
C GLY A 34 -1.72 10.74 10.69
N HIS A 35 -1.34 9.99 9.69
CA HIS A 35 -2.22 9.58 8.60
C HIS A 35 -2.92 8.27 8.97
N HIS A 36 -4.23 8.22 8.77
CA HIS A 36 -5.03 7.00 8.88
C HIS A 36 -5.72 6.73 7.54
N MET A 37 -5.51 5.55 7.01
CA MET A 37 -6.17 5.07 5.79
C MET A 37 -7.09 3.92 6.15
N HIS A 38 -8.37 4.11 5.93
CA HIS A 38 -9.41 3.12 6.14
C HIS A 38 -9.79 2.47 4.81
N ILE A 39 -9.67 1.17 4.71
CA ILE A 39 -9.94 0.40 3.50
C ILE A 39 -11.30 -0.30 3.66
N TYR A 40 -12.19 -0.07 2.71
CA TYR A 40 -13.55 -0.59 2.69
C TYR A 40 -13.80 -1.45 1.45
N ASP A 41 -14.64 -2.45 1.60
CA ASP A 41 -15.21 -3.16 0.45
C ASP A 41 -16.41 -2.39 -0.14
N MET A 42 -17.03 -2.95 -1.18
CA MET A 42 -18.18 -2.35 -1.85
C MET A 42 -19.49 -2.40 -1.04
N TYR A 43 -19.48 -3.04 0.14
CA TYR A 43 -20.59 -3.09 1.08
C TYR A 43 -20.40 -2.14 2.27
N ASP A 44 -19.45 -1.19 2.17
CA ASP A 44 -19.05 -0.28 3.27
C ASP A 44 -18.52 -1.02 4.52
N GLN A 45 -18.03 -2.24 4.37
CA GLN A 45 -17.39 -2.96 5.45
C GLN A 45 -15.90 -2.60 5.50
N GLU A 46 -15.44 -2.11 6.63
CA GLU A 46 -14.02 -1.87 6.85
C GLU A 46 -13.26 -3.20 6.89
N ILE A 47 -12.33 -3.36 5.97
CA ILE A 47 -11.49 -4.55 5.86
C ILE A 47 -10.23 -4.38 6.69
N GLY A 48 -9.66 -3.18 6.69
CA GLY A 48 -8.43 -2.90 7.40
C GLY A 48 -8.12 -1.42 7.50
N VAL A 49 -7.11 -1.14 8.30
CA VAL A 49 -6.62 0.22 8.56
C VAL A 49 -5.10 0.23 8.43
N ILE A 50 -4.58 1.29 7.83
CA ILE A 50 -3.17 1.61 7.86
C ILE A 50 -3.03 2.90 8.63
N HIS A 51 -2.24 2.91 9.70
CA HIS A 51 -2.02 4.11 10.48
C HIS A 51 -0.54 4.40 10.69
N GLN A 52 -0.21 5.68 10.65
CA GLN A 52 1.13 6.15 10.96
C GLN A 52 1.29 6.27 12.47
N GLU A 53 2.29 5.58 13.01
CA GLU A 53 2.69 5.77 14.40
C GLU A 53 3.31 7.15 14.60
N ILE A 54 2.91 7.80 15.67
CA ILE A 54 3.49 9.08 16.10
C ILE A 54 4.70 8.85 17.02
N PHE A 55 5.52 9.90 17.21
CA PHE A 55 6.72 9.89 18.06
C PHE A 55 7.90 9.05 17.55
N HIS A 56 7.94 8.74 16.27
CA HIS A 56 9.11 8.16 15.61
C HIS A 56 9.89 9.22 14.84
N LEU A 57 11.23 9.13 14.87
CA LEU A 57 12.12 10.02 14.11
C LEU A 57 11.91 9.85 12.59
N LEU A 58 11.58 8.64 12.16
CA LEU A 58 11.23 8.30 10.80
C LEU A 58 9.83 7.68 10.78
N PRO A 59 9.04 7.89 9.70
CA PRO A 59 7.70 7.35 9.60
C PRO A 59 7.66 5.84 9.80
N VAL A 60 6.72 5.41 10.63
CA VAL A 60 6.38 4.00 10.86
C VAL A 60 4.89 3.84 10.56
N PHE A 61 4.55 2.84 9.77
CA PHE A 61 3.17 2.53 9.42
C PHE A 61 2.82 1.12 9.90
N GLU A 62 1.74 1.02 10.65
CA GLU A 62 1.14 -0.26 11.03
C GLU A 62 -0.03 -0.60 10.13
N VAL A 63 -0.15 -1.87 9.80
CA VAL A 63 -1.25 -2.43 9.00
C VAL A 63 -2.09 -3.34 9.89
N GLU A 64 -3.37 -3.02 9.97
CA GLU A 64 -4.36 -3.79 10.72
C GLU A 64 -5.38 -4.41 9.79
N ILE A 65 -5.71 -5.68 10.04
CA ILE A 65 -6.82 -6.38 9.39
C ILE A 65 -7.67 -7.04 10.47
N GLY A 66 -8.99 -6.77 10.44
CA GLY A 66 -9.91 -7.31 11.42
C GLY A 66 -9.58 -6.94 12.87
N GLY A 67 -9.04 -5.71 13.09
CA GLY A 67 -8.67 -5.21 14.41
C GLY A 67 -7.40 -5.82 15.00
N ARG A 68 -6.57 -6.46 14.17
CA ARG A 68 -5.27 -7.01 14.59
C ARG A 68 -4.16 -6.43 13.75
N THR A 69 -3.12 -5.91 14.39
CA THR A 69 -1.88 -5.52 13.71
C THR A 69 -1.22 -6.75 13.12
N ILE A 70 -1.08 -6.76 11.79
CA ILE A 70 -0.49 -7.88 11.04
C ILE A 70 0.89 -7.57 10.52
N SER A 71 1.25 -6.29 10.43
CA SER A 71 2.50 -5.86 9.84
C SER A 71 2.90 -4.46 10.24
N ARG A 72 4.18 -4.18 10.03
CA ARG A 72 4.79 -2.89 10.28
C ARG A 72 5.77 -2.54 9.17
N ILE A 73 5.69 -1.31 8.67
CA ILE A 73 6.59 -0.78 7.66
C ILE A 73 7.30 0.42 8.25
N GLN A 74 8.61 0.38 8.30
CA GLN A 74 9.44 1.46 8.83
C GLN A 74 10.43 1.95 7.78
N ARG A 75 10.47 3.27 7.58
CA ARG A 75 11.51 3.89 6.78
C ARG A 75 12.84 3.85 7.52
N ARG A 76 13.92 3.48 6.83
CA ARG A 76 15.28 3.57 7.33
C ARG A 76 15.99 4.81 6.82
N PHE A 77 16.87 5.36 7.66
CA PHE A 77 17.77 6.41 7.24
C PHE A 77 18.78 5.87 6.22
N SER A 78 18.88 6.53 5.05
CA SER A 78 19.85 6.23 4.01
C SER A 78 20.29 7.52 3.32
N LEU A 79 21.58 7.63 3.04
CA LEU A 79 22.16 8.84 2.46
C LEU A 79 21.86 9.02 0.97
N PHE A 80 21.56 7.95 0.24
CA PHE A 80 21.46 7.99 -1.22
C PHE A 80 20.13 7.50 -1.77
N THR A 81 19.54 6.47 -1.17
CA THR A 81 18.25 5.91 -1.57
C THR A 81 17.44 5.57 -0.34
N PRO A 82 16.17 5.98 -0.28
CA PRO A 82 15.29 5.58 0.81
C PRO A 82 15.21 4.06 0.89
N ARG A 83 15.33 3.55 2.09
CA ARG A 83 15.18 2.12 2.39
C ARG A 83 14.05 1.95 3.39
N TYR A 84 13.34 0.83 3.24
CA TYR A 84 12.28 0.43 4.14
C TYR A 84 12.61 -0.90 4.79
N ASP A 85 12.33 -1.00 6.08
CA ASP A 85 12.16 -2.26 6.74
C ASP A 85 10.69 -2.63 6.64
N ILE A 86 10.43 -3.72 5.98
CA ILE A 86 9.08 -4.23 5.78
C ILE A 86 9.01 -5.57 6.50
N GLU A 87 8.39 -5.55 7.68
CA GLU A 87 8.01 -6.75 8.40
C GLU A 87 6.57 -7.09 8.01
N TYR A 88 6.41 -7.77 6.91
CA TYR A 88 5.11 -8.06 6.35
C TYR A 88 4.98 -9.52 5.97
N HIS A 89 4.37 -10.30 6.85
CA HIS A 89 4.00 -11.69 6.61
C HIS A 89 5.15 -12.60 6.12
N GLY A 90 6.39 -12.24 6.41
CA GLY A 90 7.60 -12.92 5.91
C GLY A 90 7.92 -12.60 4.44
N TRP A 91 7.16 -11.70 3.81
CA TRP A 91 7.38 -11.31 2.42
C TRP A 91 8.55 -10.37 2.25
N GLN A 92 9.16 -10.41 1.08
CA GLN A 92 10.26 -9.54 0.69
C GLN A 92 9.85 -8.67 -0.49
N VAL A 93 10.22 -7.40 -0.46
CA VAL A 93 9.94 -6.45 -1.54
C VAL A 93 11.24 -6.10 -2.24
N GLN A 94 11.27 -6.21 -3.57
CA GLN A 94 12.44 -5.97 -4.42
C GLN A 94 12.06 -5.10 -5.60
N GLY A 95 12.85 -4.07 -5.88
CA GLY A 95 12.66 -3.18 -7.02
C GLY A 95 12.64 -1.71 -6.63
N ASP A 96 12.07 -0.88 -7.51
CA ASP A 96 11.94 0.56 -7.31
C ASP A 96 10.61 0.92 -6.64
N LEU A 97 10.62 1.00 -5.31
CA LEU A 97 9.43 1.33 -4.52
C LEU A 97 8.91 2.75 -4.80
N PHE A 98 9.79 3.67 -5.20
CA PHE A 98 9.40 5.06 -5.53
C PHE A 98 8.88 5.21 -6.95
N GLY A 99 9.46 4.46 -7.87
CA GLY A 99 9.03 4.44 -9.27
C GLY A 99 7.81 3.57 -9.52
N TRP A 100 7.27 2.88 -8.48
CA TRP A 100 6.16 1.94 -8.64
C TRP A 100 6.47 0.82 -9.63
N ASP A 101 7.65 0.24 -9.51
CA ASP A 101 8.11 -0.90 -10.31
C ASP A 101 8.85 -1.87 -9.39
N TYR A 102 8.08 -2.73 -8.72
CA TYR A 102 8.63 -3.67 -7.75
C TYR A 102 7.81 -4.95 -7.64
N ASP A 103 8.47 -5.97 -7.13
CA ASP A 103 7.92 -7.29 -6.91
C ASP A 103 7.85 -7.61 -5.41
N VAL A 104 6.88 -8.42 -5.04
CA VAL A 104 6.70 -8.98 -3.70
C VAL A 104 6.89 -10.49 -3.75
N TYR A 105 7.74 -11.03 -2.88
CA TYR A 105 8.09 -12.44 -2.83
C TYR A 105 7.81 -13.07 -1.47
N ASP A 106 7.35 -14.31 -1.50
CA ASP A 106 7.41 -15.25 -0.38
C ASP A 106 8.45 -16.33 -0.72
N GLY A 107 9.64 -16.24 -0.10
CA GLY A 107 10.80 -17.05 -0.50
C GLY A 107 11.19 -16.80 -1.96
N SER A 108 11.01 -17.80 -2.83
CA SER A 108 11.26 -17.69 -4.27
C SER A 108 9.99 -17.46 -5.10
N TYR A 109 8.83 -17.43 -4.48
CA TYR A 109 7.56 -17.29 -5.16
C TYR A 109 7.15 -15.82 -5.27
N CYS A 110 6.89 -15.34 -6.49
CA CYS A 110 6.38 -13.99 -6.72
C CYS A 110 4.89 -13.93 -6.37
N ILE A 111 4.57 -13.21 -5.28
CA ILE A 111 3.21 -12.98 -4.79
C ILE A 111 2.51 -11.93 -5.62
N ALA A 112 3.20 -10.81 -5.88
CA ALA A 112 2.65 -9.69 -6.60
C ALA A 112 3.72 -8.94 -7.38
N HIS A 113 3.29 -8.34 -8.49
CA HIS A 113 4.06 -7.36 -9.26
C HIS A 113 3.32 -6.04 -9.30
N ILE A 114 4.00 -4.96 -8.97
CA ILE A 114 3.46 -3.61 -8.97
C ILE A 114 4.12 -2.82 -10.08
N SER A 115 3.31 -2.18 -10.92
CA SER A 115 3.80 -1.35 -12.02
C SER A 115 3.00 -0.06 -12.16
N LYS A 116 3.66 1.02 -12.57
CA LYS A 116 3.01 2.29 -12.85
C LYS A 116 2.43 2.29 -14.27
N GLU A 117 1.15 2.63 -14.40
CA GLU A 117 0.54 2.90 -15.69
C GLU A 117 0.44 4.42 -15.92
N LEU A 118 0.90 4.87 -17.10
CA LEU A 118 0.78 6.27 -17.50
C LEU A 118 -0.60 6.52 -18.10
N PHE A 119 -1.54 6.98 -17.29
CA PHE A 119 -2.85 7.42 -17.78
C PHE A 119 -2.93 8.95 -17.86
N ARG A 120 -3.80 9.44 -18.77
CA ARG A 120 -4.02 10.89 -18.97
C ARG A 120 -4.65 11.60 -17.76
N TRP A 121 -5.12 10.88 -16.75
CA TRP A 121 -6.00 11.41 -15.69
C TRP A 121 -5.47 11.17 -14.28
N GLY A 122 -4.18 11.10 -14.07
CA GLY A 122 -3.56 10.98 -12.75
C GLY A 122 -2.62 9.78 -12.62
N ASP A 123 -1.99 9.68 -11.46
CA ASP A 123 -1.11 8.56 -11.15
C ASP A 123 -1.95 7.30 -10.89
N THR A 124 -1.77 6.32 -11.74
CA THR A 124 -2.40 5.02 -11.63
C THR A 124 -1.33 3.95 -11.54
N TYR A 125 -1.46 3.03 -10.63
CA TYR A 125 -0.62 1.85 -10.59
C TYR A 125 -1.44 0.58 -10.63
N VAL A 126 -0.84 -0.48 -11.10
CA VAL A 126 -1.43 -1.80 -11.25
C VAL A 126 -0.76 -2.76 -10.30
N ILE A 127 -1.56 -3.55 -9.63
CA ILE A 127 -1.13 -4.64 -8.76
C ILE A 127 -1.58 -5.94 -9.41
N ASP A 128 -0.62 -6.71 -9.91
CA ASP A 128 -0.86 -8.07 -10.40
C ASP A 128 -0.57 -9.07 -9.28
N ILE A 129 -1.59 -9.76 -8.78
CA ILE A 129 -1.49 -10.68 -7.65
C ILE A 129 -1.66 -12.12 -8.14
N ALA A 130 -0.75 -12.99 -7.74
CA ALA A 130 -0.72 -14.37 -8.21
C ALA A 130 -1.91 -15.20 -7.70
N ASN A 131 -2.24 -15.08 -6.42
CA ASN A 131 -3.31 -15.84 -5.78
C ASN A 131 -4.38 -14.95 -5.17
N PRO A 132 -5.67 -15.32 -5.31
CA PRO A 132 -6.78 -14.57 -4.70
C PRO A 132 -6.68 -14.44 -3.17
N GLU A 133 -6.11 -15.41 -2.49
CA GLU A 133 -5.95 -15.41 -1.03
C GLU A 133 -4.98 -14.35 -0.53
N ASP A 134 -4.05 -13.91 -1.38
CA ASP A 134 -3.05 -12.89 -1.07
C ASP A 134 -3.53 -11.46 -1.41
N GLU A 135 -4.73 -11.33 -1.97
CA GLU A 135 -5.22 -10.08 -2.52
C GLU A 135 -5.27 -8.94 -1.50
N ILE A 136 -5.91 -9.17 -0.36
CA ILE A 136 -6.06 -8.13 0.68
C ILE A 136 -4.70 -7.79 1.29
N LEU A 137 -3.90 -8.79 1.61
CA LEU A 137 -2.55 -8.58 2.14
C LEU A 137 -1.67 -7.80 1.15
N GLY A 138 -1.71 -8.16 -0.13
CA GLY A 138 -0.97 -7.47 -1.18
C GLY A 138 -1.41 -6.03 -1.36
N LEU A 139 -2.72 -5.78 -1.41
CA LEU A 139 -3.28 -4.43 -1.50
C LEU A 139 -2.86 -3.56 -0.31
N MET A 140 -2.98 -4.08 0.92
CA MET A 140 -2.61 -3.36 2.14
C MET A 140 -1.12 -3.01 2.17
N LEU A 141 -0.26 -3.92 1.72
CA LEU A 141 1.18 -3.67 1.61
C LEU A 141 1.47 -2.51 0.66
N VAL A 142 0.87 -2.52 -0.53
CA VAL A 142 1.07 -1.47 -1.54
C VAL A 142 0.60 -0.12 -1.05
N LEU A 143 -0.57 -0.05 -0.43
CA LEU A 143 -1.11 1.19 0.15
C LEU A 143 -0.23 1.72 1.30
N ALA A 144 0.33 0.84 2.12
CA ALA A 144 1.23 1.24 3.21
C ALA A 144 2.58 1.76 2.67
N ILE A 145 3.11 1.19 1.60
CA ILE A 145 4.30 1.70 0.90
C ILE A 145 3.99 3.09 0.30
N ASP A 146 2.81 3.28 -0.30
CA ASP A 146 2.39 4.58 -0.83
C ASP A 146 2.30 5.63 0.27
N ALA A 147 1.67 5.33 1.37
CA ALA A 147 1.60 6.22 2.52
C ALA A 147 3.00 6.61 3.03
N ALA A 148 3.93 5.64 3.09
CA ALA A 148 5.29 5.88 3.47
C ALA A 148 6.06 6.76 2.47
N ASN A 149 5.77 6.63 1.17
CA ASN A 149 6.34 7.48 0.13
C ASN A 149 5.79 8.91 0.17
N CYS A 150 4.47 9.06 0.36
CA CYS A 150 3.81 10.38 0.39
C CYS A 150 4.22 11.20 1.62
N SER A 151 4.51 10.59 2.75
CA SER A 151 4.96 11.28 3.96
C SER A 151 6.29 12.04 3.79
N ASN A 152 7.00 11.82 2.67
CA ASN A 152 8.27 12.48 2.34
C ASN A 152 8.12 13.81 1.63
N ASN A 153 6.96 14.10 1.04
CA ASN A 153 6.73 15.31 0.26
C ASN A 153 6.18 16.48 1.11
N SER A 154 6.09 16.30 2.41
CA SER A 154 5.51 17.28 3.35
C SER A 154 6.57 18.04 4.19
N ASP A 155 7.86 17.86 3.87
CA ASP A 155 8.97 18.62 4.48
C ASP A 155 9.52 19.69 3.54
#